data_660acf10423fed497cdde226ac0def8f
#
_entry.id   660acf10423fed497cdde226ac0def8f
#
_cell.length_a   1.000
_cell.length_b   1.000
_cell.length_c   1.000
_cell.angle_alpha   90.00
_cell.angle_beta   90.00
_cell.angle_gamma   90.00
#
_symmetry.space_group_name_H-M   'P 1'
#
loop_
_entity.id
_entity.type
_entity.pdbx_description
1 polymer ?
#
loop_
_entity_poly.entity_id
_entity_poly.type
_entity_poly.pdbx_seq_one_letter_code
_entity_poly.pdbx_strand_id
1 'polypeptide(L)'
;MPLRLRSPSRIFVCDMGDLFFEQNTNEQIAAVFGVMAAAPQHTFQVLTKRTERMRRWFMWVDSFTAEPLAAGTISRCELCAEQAGALPPGTHQSRRLLNDLDKHGYLVFQQWPLRNVHLGVSVEDQQRADERIPHLLQTPATVRFLSCEPLLEKINLRHLDADRAGHTSMCQVDALTGRHSDMGRPCRDVARIDWVIVGGESGPGARPCDVRWVHDIVEQCRAAGVPAFVKQLGSRPLGVRSLKDRKGGDMSEWPAGLRARMMPGDTWPVCPCMTDVEDPGPHIDGCGYLSRVAREMQEMP
;
A
#
# COMPACT_ATOMS: atom_id res chain seq x y z
N MET A 1 1.21 -7.04 -22.51
CA MET A 1 1.62 -5.62 -22.54
C MET A 1 0.44 -4.76 -22.12
N PRO A 2 0.55 -3.94 -21.06
CA PRO A 2 -0.57 -3.12 -20.55
C PRO A 2 -1.24 -2.24 -21.62
N LEU A 3 -0.43 -1.67 -22.52
CA LEU A 3 -0.89 -0.80 -23.61
C LEU A 3 -1.87 -1.44 -24.59
N ARG A 4 -1.96 -2.78 -24.61
CA ARG A 4 -2.88 -3.52 -25.49
C ARG A 4 -4.19 -3.88 -24.82
N LEU A 5 -4.26 -3.74 -23.50
CA LEU A 5 -5.49 -4.00 -22.74
C LEU A 5 -6.44 -2.81 -22.89
N ARG A 6 -7.63 -3.05 -23.40
CA ARG A 6 -8.65 -2.00 -23.63
C ARG A 6 -9.47 -1.72 -22.38
N SER A 7 -9.75 -2.74 -21.59
CA SER A 7 -10.55 -2.60 -20.36
C SER A 7 -9.68 -2.15 -19.18
N PRO A 8 -10.14 -1.22 -18.34
CA PRO A 8 -9.47 -0.87 -17.10
C PRO A 8 -9.14 -2.12 -16.28
N SER A 9 -7.89 -2.22 -15.84
CA SER A 9 -7.39 -3.40 -15.13
C SER A 9 -6.47 -3.00 -13.99
N ARG A 10 -6.45 -3.81 -12.93
CA ARG A 10 -5.42 -3.72 -11.89
C ARG A 10 -4.27 -4.65 -12.28
N ILE A 11 -3.09 -4.11 -12.36
CA ILE A 11 -1.90 -4.80 -12.85
C ILE A 11 -0.85 -4.79 -11.74
N PHE A 12 -0.47 -6.00 -11.29
CA PHE A 12 0.64 -6.14 -10.37
C PHE A 12 1.95 -6.15 -11.17
N VAL A 13 2.88 -5.29 -10.79
CA VAL A 13 4.14 -5.08 -11.52
C VAL A 13 5.22 -5.97 -10.94
N CYS A 14 5.90 -6.76 -11.79
CA CYS A 14 7.01 -7.65 -11.39
C CYS A 14 6.60 -8.68 -10.32
N ASP A 15 5.52 -9.45 -10.55
CA ASP A 15 5.02 -10.50 -9.64
C ASP A 15 6.07 -11.60 -9.32
N MET A 16 6.99 -11.87 -10.25
CA MET A 16 8.09 -12.83 -10.09
C MET A 16 9.43 -12.18 -9.77
N GLY A 17 9.45 -10.89 -9.44
CA GLY A 17 10.68 -10.15 -9.19
C GLY A 17 10.44 -8.90 -8.34
N ASP A 18 11.41 -8.00 -8.37
CA ASP A 18 11.34 -6.70 -7.69
C ASP A 18 11.80 -5.61 -8.65
N LEU A 19 10.94 -4.62 -8.92
CA LEU A 19 11.26 -3.53 -9.83
C LEU A 19 12.51 -2.75 -9.38
N PHE A 20 12.72 -2.63 -8.08
CA PHE A 20 13.85 -1.92 -7.49
C PHE A 20 15.03 -2.84 -7.16
N PHE A 21 15.13 -4.00 -7.85
CA PHE A 21 16.30 -4.87 -7.72
C PHE A 21 17.58 -4.12 -8.10
N GLU A 22 18.69 -4.35 -7.37
CA GLU A 22 19.93 -3.56 -7.49
C GLU A 22 20.53 -3.58 -8.88
N GLN A 23 20.34 -4.66 -9.64
CA GLN A 23 20.84 -4.76 -11.03
C GLN A 23 19.99 -4.00 -12.04
N ASN A 24 18.78 -3.59 -11.69
CA ASN A 24 17.97 -2.75 -12.57
C ASN A 24 18.52 -1.33 -12.57
N THR A 25 18.82 -0.80 -13.75
CA THR A 25 19.29 0.59 -13.87
C THR A 25 18.15 1.57 -13.59
N ASN A 26 18.50 2.82 -13.30
CA ASN A 26 17.51 3.86 -13.08
C ASN A 26 16.63 4.09 -14.32
N GLU A 27 17.23 3.98 -15.50
CA GLU A 27 16.56 4.14 -16.79
C GLU A 27 15.59 3.00 -17.06
N GLN A 28 15.93 1.76 -16.69
CA GLN A 28 15.01 0.62 -16.80
C GLN A 28 13.79 0.79 -15.90
N ILE A 29 14.00 1.24 -14.67
CA ILE A 29 12.88 1.55 -13.76
C ILE A 29 12.03 2.70 -14.35
N ALA A 30 12.68 3.76 -14.85
CA ALA A 30 12.01 4.89 -15.48
C ALA A 30 11.19 4.44 -16.71
N ALA A 31 11.72 3.53 -17.53
CA ALA A 31 10.99 2.99 -18.68
C ALA A 31 9.68 2.28 -18.26
N VAL A 32 9.68 1.55 -17.14
CA VAL A 32 8.46 0.93 -16.60
C VAL A 32 7.46 2.01 -16.17
N PHE A 33 7.91 3.06 -15.47
CA PHE A 33 7.06 4.19 -15.10
C PHE A 33 6.51 4.94 -16.31
N GLY A 34 7.30 5.07 -17.39
CA GLY A 34 6.85 5.64 -18.64
C GLY A 34 5.71 4.85 -19.30
N VAL A 35 5.78 3.52 -19.27
CA VAL A 35 4.68 2.65 -19.74
C VAL A 35 3.45 2.81 -18.86
N MET A 36 3.61 2.92 -17.53
CA MET A 36 2.49 3.13 -16.61
C MET A 36 1.84 4.50 -16.85
N ALA A 37 2.62 5.53 -17.11
CA ALA A 37 2.13 6.86 -17.48
C ALA A 37 1.35 6.83 -18.81
N ALA A 38 1.80 6.02 -19.77
CA ALA A 38 1.17 5.85 -21.08
C ALA A 38 -0.14 5.04 -21.04
N ALA A 39 -0.48 4.42 -19.91
CA ALA A 39 -1.67 3.58 -19.73
C ALA A 39 -2.52 4.05 -18.53
N PRO A 40 -3.01 5.30 -18.52
CA PRO A 40 -3.68 5.88 -17.36
C PRO A 40 -5.02 5.20 -16.99
N GLN A 41 -5.60 4.41 -17.91
CA GLN A 41 -6.82 3.63 -17.68
C GLN A 41 -6.62 2.46 -16.73
N HIS A 42 -5.37 2.02 -16.50
CA HIS A 42 -5.05 0.91 -15.60
C HIS A 42 -4.55 1.42 -14.26
N THR A 43 -4.75 0.63 -13.21
CA THR A 43 -4.11 0.83 -11.91
C THR A 43 -2.94 -0.13 -11.78
N PHE A 44 -1.76 0.39 -11.49
CA PHE A 44 -0.55 -0.40 -11.31
C PHE A 44 -0.19 -0.50 -9.84
N GLN A 45 0.06 -1.71 -9.36
CA GLN A 45 0.54 -2.00 -8.02
C GLN A 45 2.00 -2.40 -8.08
N VAL A 46 2.88 -1.58 -7.52
CA VAL A 46 4.32 -1.82 -7.45
C VAL A 46 4.68 -2.16 -6.02
N LEU A 47 5.14 -3.38 -5.78
CA LEU A 47 5.53 -3.87 -4.47
C LEU A 47 7.04 -4.11 -4.43
N THR A 48 7.70 -3.69 -3.35
CA THR A 48 9.14 -3.92 -3.19
C THR A 48 9.50 -4.25 -1.74
N LYS A 49 10.61 -4.96 -1.58
CA LYS A 49 11.33 -5.12 -0.31
C LYS A 49 12.53 -4.17 -0.22
N ARG A 50 12.85 -3.46 -1.31
CA ARG A 50 14.03 -2.57 -1.44
C ARG A 50 13.62 -1.10 -1.33
N THR A 51 13.12 -0.75 -0.17
CA THR A 51 12.46 0.54 0.07
C THR A 51 13.41 1.73 -0.02
N GLU A 52 14.65 1.56 0.46
CA GLU A 52 15.68 2.58 0.34
C GLU A 52 16.09 2.82 -1.14
N ARG A 53 16.22 1.73 -1.93
CA ARG A 53 16.50 1.82 -3.37
C ARG A 53 15.35 2.51 -4.11
N MET A 54 14.10 2.20 -3.75
CA MET A 54 12.92 2.88 -4.27
C MET A 54 12.99 4.40 -3.97
N ARG A 55 13.20 4.78 -2.71
CA ARG A 55 13.32 6.20 -2.31
C ARG A 55 14.43 6.91 -3.06
N ARG A 56 15.63 6.30 -3.17
CA ARG A 56 16.76 6.86 -3.92
C ARG A 56 16.43 7.04 -5.40
N TRP A 57 15.67 6.12 -6.01
CA TRP A 57 15.24 6.26 -7.39
C TRP A 57 14.29 7.45 -7.59
N PHE A 58 13.33 7.65 -6.69
CA PHE A 58 12.47 8.83 -6.75
C PHE A 58 13.27 10.14 -6.63
N MET A 59 14.23 10.20 -5.72
CA MET A 59 15.14 11.36 -5.63
C MET A 59 15.95 11.55 -6.92
N TRP A 60 16.41 10.47 -7.56
CA TRP A 60 17.14 10.55 -8.81
C TRP A 60 16.25 11.06 -9.94
N VAL A 61 15.04 10.55 -10.11
CA VAL A 61 14.16 10.98 -11.20
C VAL A 61 13.71 12.42 -11.04
N ASP A 62 13.53 12.90 -9.80
CA ASP A 62 13.15 14.27 -9.51
C ASP A 62 14.31 15.26 -9.67
N SER A 63 15.57 14.82 -9.51
CA SER A 63 16.75 15.69 -9.62
C SER A 63 17.02 16.21 -11.05
N PHE A 64 16.42 15.63 -12.07
CA PHE A 64 16.60 16.01 -13.47
C PHE A 64 15.64 17.11 -13.95
N THR A 65 14.74 17.55 -13.11
CA THR A 65 13.83 18.65 -13.46
C THR A 65 14.36 19.94 -12.85
N ALA A 66 15.06 20.75 -13.66
CA ALA A 66 15.40 22.14 -13.30
C ALA A 66 14.14 23.02 -13.15
N GLU A 67 12.99 22.50 -13.57
CA GLU A 67 11.66 23.08 -13.38
C GLU A 67 10.83 22.12 -12.51
N PRO A 68 10.09 22.60 -11.49
CA PRO A 68 9.29 21.76 -10.58
C PRO A 68 7.99 21.25 -11.25
N LEU A 69 8.04 20.90 -12.53
CA LEU A 69 6.86 20.49 -13.27
C LEU A 69 6.81 18.96 -13.40
N ALA A 70 5.77 18.38 -12.83
CA ALA A 70 5.40 16.98 -12.96
C ALA A 70 5.53 16.43 -14.42
N ALA A 71 5.27 17.29 -15.40
CA ALA A 71 5.44 17.00 -16.82
C ALA A 71 6.88 16.62 -17.22
N GLY A 72 7.90 17.20 -16.60
CA GLY A 72 9.32 16.89 -16.90
C GLY A 72 9.70 15.48 -16.46
N THR A 73 9.32 15.08 -15.26
CA THR A 73 9.58 13.72 -14.73
C THR A 73 8.88 12.63 -15.56
N ILE A 74 7.61 12.85 -15.91
CA ILE A 74 6.85 11.91 -16.74
C ILE A 74 7.46 11.81 -18.14
N SER A 75 7.78 12.95 -18.77
CA SER A 75 8.40 12.99 -20.09
C SER A 75 9.73 12.23 -20.13
N ARG A 76 10.53 12.31 -19.07
CA ARG A 76 11.77 11.54 -18.96
C ARG A 76 11.50 10.04 -18.86
N CYS A 77 10.52 9.62 -18.06
CA CYS A 77 10.15 8.21 -17.96
C CYS A 77 9.65 7.68 -19.30
N GLU A 78 8.86 8.45 -20.04
CA GLU A 78 8.39 8.09 -21.38
C GLU A 78 9.55 8.01 -22.38
N LEU A 79 10.51 8.94 -22.32
CA LEU A 79 11.71 8.88 -23.16
C LEU A 79 12.53 7.61 -22.90
N CYS A 80 12.72 7.24 -21.62
CA CYS A 80 13.39 5.98 -21.29
C CYS A 80 12.61 4.77 -21.82
N ALA A 81 11.29 4.80 -21.80
CA ALA A 81 10.44 3.74 -22.33
C ALA A 81 10.53 3.64 -23.88
N GLU A 82 10.63 4.77 -24.56
CA GLU A 82 10.88 4.81 -26.02
C GLU A 82 12.26 4.23 -26.36
N GLN A 83 13.30 4.64 -25.65
CA GLN A 83 14.66 4.13 -25.85
C GLN A 83 14.75 2.63 -25.59
N ALA A 84 13.97 2.11 -24.65
CA ALA A 84 13.84 0.68 -24.38
C ALA A 84 12.93 -0.06 -25.39
N GLY A 85 12.34 0.63 -26.36
CA GLY A 85 11.40 0.05 -27.34
C GLY A 85 10.04 -0.34 -26.75
N ALA A 86 9.72 0.14 -25.55
CA ALA A 86 8.46 -0.15 -24.85
C ALA A 86 7.33 0.79 -25.26
N LEU A 87 7.65 1.99 -25.73
CA LEU A 87 6.73 2.97 -26.32
C LEU A 87 7.13 3.31 -27.75
N PRO A 88 6.16 3.72 -28.61
CA PRO A 88 6.46 4.27 -29.93
C PRO A 88 7.33 5.52 -29.84
N PRO A 89 8.26 5.74 -30.80
CA PRO A 89 9.03 6.97 -30.88
C PRO A 89 8.12 8.22 -30.93
N GLY A 90 8.50 9.26 -30.21
CA GLY A 90 7.76 10.52 -30.17
C GLY A 90 6.59 10.57 -29.19
N THR A 91 6.32 9.51 -28.41
CA THR A 91 5.26 9.50 -27.39
C THR A 91 5.45 10.63 -26.38
N HIS A 92 6.67 10.84 -25.87
CA HIS A 92 6.99 11.90 -24.92
C HIS A 92 6.81 13.32 -25.52
N GLN A 93 7.01 13.48 -26.83
CA GLN A 93 6.83 14.76 -27.55
C GLN A 93 5.34 15.02 -27.83
N SER A 94 4.62 13.99 -28.25
CA SER A 94 3.20 14.07 -28.57
C SER A 94 2.37 14.51 -27.37
N ARG A 95 2.73 14.05 -26.16
CA ARG A 95 2.06 14.47 -24.91
C ARG A 95 2.35 15.90 -24.48
N ARG A 96 3.50 16.45 -24.82
CA ARG A 96 3.76 17.90 -24.63
C ARG A 96 2.87 18.76 -25.50
N LEU A 97 2.41 18.23 -26.64
CA LEU A 97 1.56 18.95 -27.60
C LEU A 97 0.07 18.65 -27.40
N LEU A 98 -0.27 17.46 -26.93
CA LEU A 98 -1.64 17.05 -26.63
C LEU A 98 -1.86 17.19 -25.12
N ASN A 99 -2.02 18.43 -24.68
CA ASN A 99 -2.61 18.69 -23.38
C ASN A 99 -4.05 18.17 -23.46
N ASP A 100 -4.33 17.07 -22.75
CA ASP A 100 -5.70 16.63 -22.59
C ASP A 100 -6.49 17.76 -21.93
N LEU A 101 -7.39 18.35 -22.68
CA LEU A 101 -8.36 19.29 -22.15
C LEU A 101 -9.37 18.48 -21.36
N ASP A 102 -9.64 18.90 -20.13
CA ASP A 102 -10.76 18.33 -19.39
C ASP A 102 -12.10 18.70 -20.04
N LYS A 103 -13.19 18.14 -19.53
CA LYS A 103 -14.55 18.45 -20.01
C LYS A 103 -14.94 19.95 -19.95
N HIS A 104 -14.10 20.78 -19.34
CA HIS A 104 -14.27 22.23 -19.22
C HIS A 104 -13.26 23.02 -20.08
N GLY A 105 -12.42 22.34 -20.86
CA GLY A 105 -11.41 22.96 -21.72
C GLY A 105 -10.12 23.40 -21.00
N TYR A 106 -9.87 22.94 -19.78
CA TYR A 106 -8.64 23.21 -19.06
C TYR A 106 -7.57 22.14 -19.35
N LEU A 107 -6.30 22.59 -19.43
CA LEU A 107 -5.16 21.71 -19.59
C LEU A 107 -5.03 20.77 -18.38
N VAL A 108 -5.20 19.47 -18.60
CA VAL A 108 -4.96 18.46 -17.58
C VAL A 108 -3.50 17.97 -17.71
N PHE A 109 -2.65 18.50 -16.86
CA PHE A 109 -1.30 17.96 -16.74
C PHE A 109 -1.36 16.61 -16.00
N GLN A 110 -0.67 15.62 -16.53
CA GLN A 110 -0.43 14.40 -15.73
C GLN A 110 0.29 14.81 -14.44
N GLN A 111 -0.22 14.31 -13.32
CA GLN A 111 0.35 14.62 -12.02
C GLN A 111 1.47 13.63 -11.70
N TRP A 112 2.56 14.15 -11.15
CA TRP A 112 3.57 13.36 -10.49
C TRP A 112 3.45 13.54 -8.97
N PRO A 113 3.45 12.47 -8.18
CA PRO A 113 3.50 11.05 -8.61
C PRO A 113 2.24 10.61 -9.38
N LEU A 114 2.40 9.60 -10.24
CA LEU A 114 1.34 9.09 -11.11
C LEU A 114 0.13 8.61 -10.29
N ARG A 115 -1.07 9.11 -10.61
CA ARG A 115 -2.31 8.78 -9.89
C ARG A 115 -2.71 7.31 -10.00
N ASN A 116 -2.34 6.67 -11.08
CA ASN A 116 -2.65 5.28 -11.37
C ASN A 116 -1.59 4.30 -10.89
N VAL A 117 -0.57 4.77 -10.14
CA VAL A 117 0.48 3.93 -9.57
C VAL A 117 0.37 3.93 -8.05
N HIS A 118 0.12 2.76 -7.49
CA HIS A 118 0.13 2.49 -6.07
C HIS A 118 1.51 1.92 -5.71
N LEU A 119 2.19 2.52 -4.74
CA LEU A 119 3.48 2.04 -4.22
C LEU A 119 3.30 1.30 -2.92
N GLY A 120 3.89 0.13 -2.82
CA GLY A 120 3.79 -0.70 -1.63
C GLY A 120 5.11 -1.33 -1.21
N VAL A 121 5.16 -1.73 0.06
CA VAL A 121 6.28 -2.47 0.63
C VAL A 121 5.78 -3.72 1.34
N SER A 122 6.59 -4.79 1.23
CA SER A 122 6.31 -6.02 2.00
C SER A 122 6.75 -5.83 3.45
N VAL A 123 5.92 -6.30 4.38
CA VAL A 123 6.15 -6.19 5.82
C VAL A 123 5.73 -7.50 6.48
N GLU A 124 6.68 -8.38 6.74
CA GLU A 124 6.41 -9.71 7.25
C GLU A 124 6.41 -9.79 8.79
N ASP A 125 7.10 -8.85 9.44
CA ASP A 125 7.36 -8.78 10.87
C ASP A 125 7.58 -7.31 11.32
N GLN A 126 7.68 -7.08 12.65
CA GLN A 126 7.86 -5.74 13.21
C GLN A 126 9.19 -5.13 12.77
N GLN A 127 10.26 -5.91 12.73
CA GLN A 127 11.57 -5.40 12.28
C GLN A 127 11.47 -4.85 10.86
N ARG A 128 10.77 -5.54 9.95
CA ARG A 128 10.58 -5.09 8.56
C ARG A 128 9.62 -3.91 8.46
N ALA A 129 8.66 -3.81 9.39
CA ALA A 129 7.81 -2.63 9.51
C ALA A 129 8.65 -1.38 9.83
N ASP A 130 9.48 -1.47 10.88
CA ASP A 130 10.34 -0.38 11.35
C ASP A 130 11.38 0.04 10.30
N GLU A 131 11.95 -0.93 9.56
CA GLU A 131 12.95 -0.66 8.52
C GLU A 131 12.35 -0.07 7.23
N ARG A 132 11.18 -0.56 6.79
CA ARG A 132 10.69 -0.30 5.43
C ARG A 132 9.63 0.77 5.34
N ILE A 133 8.73 0.85 6.30
CA ILE A 133 7.61 1.81 6.24
C ILE A 133 8.10 3.26 6.24
N PRO A 134 9.08 3.69 7.05
CA PRO A 134 9.56 5.06 7.03
C PRO A 134 10.07 5.52 5.65
N HIS A 135 10.72 4.63 4.90
CA HIS A 135 11.14 4.95 3.52
C HIS A 135 9.95 5.11 2.57
N LEU A 136 8.92 4.27 2.71
CA LEU A 136 7.69 4.42 1.92
C LEU A 136 6.98 5.74 2.22
N LEU A 137 6.88 6.13 3.49
CA LEU A 137 6.25 7.39 3.90
C LEU A 137 6.98 8.62 3.36
N GLN A 138 8.30 8.52 3.11
CA GLN A 138 9.11 9.57 2.50
C GLN A 138 9.12 9.53 0.96
N THR A 139 8.54 8.49 0.36
CA THR A 139 8.50 8.35 -1.10
C THR A 139 7.23 9.00 -1.65
N PRO A 140 7.33 9.86 -2.68
CA PRO A 140 6.15 10.42 -3.33
C PRO A 140 5.26 9.32 -3.92
N ALA A 141 4.00 9.25 -3.47
CA ALA A 141 3.02 8.29 -3.97
C ALA A 141 1.60 8.84 -3.80
N THR A 142 0.69 8.48 -4.70
CA THR A 142 -0.73 8.80 -4.59
C THR A 142 -1.43 7.85 -3.64
N VAL A 143 -1.07 6.57 -3.69
CA VAL A 143 -1.53 5.53 -2.77
C VAL A 143 -0.32 4.76 -2.26
N ARG A 144 -0.19 4.68 -0.95
CA ARG A 144 0.83 3.88 -0.25
C ARG A 144 0.17 2.67 0.36
N PHE A 145 0.68 1.48 0.05
CA PHE A 145 0.12 0.27 0.64
C PHE A 145 1.17 -0.62 1.30
N LEU A 146 0.72 -1.41 2.26
CA LEU A 146 1.52 -2.47 2.88
C LEU A 146 1.03 -3.83 2.39
N SER A 147 1.96 -4.74 2.17
CA SER A 147 1.69 -6.17 2.02
C SER A 147 2.30 -6.90 3.20
N CYS A 148 1.48 -7.13 4.23
CA CYS A 148 1.83 -7.93 5.40
C CYS A 148 1.64 -9.42 5.05
N GLU A 149 2.38 -9.88 4.04
CA GLU A 149 2.34 -11.25 3.52
C GLU A 149 3.74 -11.78 3.18
N PRO A 150 4.08 -12.96 3.70
CA PRO A 150 3.36 -13.69 4.75
C PRO A 150 3.51 -13.00 6.10
N LEU A 151 2.43 -12.92 6.87
CA LEU A 151 2.48 -12.40 8.24
C LEU A 151 3.10 -13.45 9.15
N LEU A 152 4.22 -13.10 9.80
CA LEU A 152 5.05 -14.03 10.57
C LEU A 152 5.02 -13.78 12.07
N GLU A 153 4.61 -12.58 12.47
CA GLU A 153 4.44 -12.19 13.88
C GLU A 153 3.44 -11.02 14.01
N LYS A 154 3.17 -10.64 15.25
CA LYS A 154 2.38 -9.44 15.53
C LYS A 154 3.10 -8.18 15.08
N ILE A 155 2.39 -7.28 14.38
CA ILE A 155 2.93 -6.00 13.92
C ILE A 155 2.09 -4.86 14.51
N ASN A 156 2.79 -3.86 15.05
CA ASN A 156 2.19 -2.61 15.48
C ASN A 156 2.51 -1.50 14.47
N LEU A 157 1.54 -1.17 13.63
CA LEU A 157 1.67 -0.14 12.60
C LEU A 157 1.53 1.28 13.14
N ARG A 158 1.08 1.42 14.39
CA ARG A 158 0.86 2.71 15.04
C ARG A 158 2.03 3.19 15.88
N HIS A 159 3.03 2.32 16.09
CA HIS A 159 4.22 2.63 16.89
C HIS A 159 5.43 2.01 16.20
N LEU A 160 5.91 2.69 15.14
CA LEU A 160 7.12 2.28 14.45
C LEU A 160 8.34 2.89 15.11
N ASP A 161 9.39 2.09 15.25
CA ASP A 161 10.72 2.55 15.67
C ASP A 161 11.45 3.14 14.46
N ALA A 162 11.37 4.46 14.30
CA ALA A 162 11.99 5.14 13.17
C ALA A 162 13.53 5.19 13.24
N ASP A 163 14.13 4.92 14.39
CA ASP A 163 15.60 4.90 14.55
C ASP A 163 16.24 3.79 13.72
N ARG A 164 15.55 2.69 13.50
CA ARG A 164 16.02 1.58 12.63
C ARG A 164 16.13 1.96 11.15
N ALA A 165 15.41 2.98 10.71
CA ALA A 165 15.50 3.51 9.34
C ALA A 165 16.62 4.57 9.19
N GLY A 166 17.49 4.76 10.20
CA GLY A 166 18.57 5.74 10.18
C GLY A 166 18.11 7.18 10.47
N HIS A 167 16.96 7.35 11.10
CA HIS A 167 16.50 8.64 11.61
C HIS A 167 17.04 8.84 13.02
N THR A 168 17.74 9.95 13.24
CA THR A 168 18.46 10.29 14.48
C THR A 168 17.52 10.92 15.52
N SER A 169 16.51 10.21 15.99
CA SER A 169 15.80 10.62 17.21
C SER A 169 14.85 9.52 17.68
N MET A 170 14.48 9.50 18.95
CA MET A 170 13.47 8.61 19.54
C MET A 170 12.06 8.93 19.01
N CYS A 171 11.93 9.03 17.67
CA CYS A 171 10.71 9.39 16.99
C CYS A 171 9.83 8.17 16.79
N GLN A 172 8.61 8.23 17.28
CA GLN A 172 7.57 7.25 16.99
C GLN A 172 6.69 7.75 15.87
N VAL A 173 6.39 6.88 14.92
CA VAL A 173 5.52 7.17 13.78
C VAL A 173 4.30 6.25 13.83
N ASP A 174 3.11 6.84 13.87
CA ASP A 174 1.86 6.14 13.55
C ASP A 174 1.69 6.14 12.02
N ALA A 175 2.02 5.02 11.39
CA ALA A 175 1.99 4.91 9.92
C ALA A 175 0.57 5.04 9.33
N LEU A 176 -0.46 4.69 10.09
CA LEU A 176 -1.84 4.69 9.61
C LEU A 176 -2.48 6.08 9.67
N THR A 177 -2.05 6.94 10.58
CA THR A 177 -2.58 8.31 10.71
C THR A 177 -1.62 9.38 10.19
N GLY A 178 -0.34 9.05 9.97
CA GLY A 178 0.69 10.01 9.63
C GLY A 178 1.17 10.86 10.81
N ARG A 179 0.72 10.57 12.02
CA ARG A 179 1.14 11.30 13.22
C ARG A 179 2.55 10.89 13.61
N HIS A 180 3.35 11.91 13.91
CA HIS A 180 4.73 11.75 14.31
C HIS A 180 4.95 12.42 15.65
N SER A 181 5.63 11.74 16.57
CA SER A 181 5.97 12.30 17.87
C SER A 181 7.45 12.06 18.20
N ASP A 182 8.11 13.08 18.77
CA ASP A 182 9.46 12.99 19.32
C ASP A 182 9.35 13.15 20.84
N MET A 183 9.82 12.15 21.58
CA MET A 183 9.72 12.11 23.07
C MET A 183 8.32 12.45 23.59
N GLY A 184 7.27 12.02 22.88
CA GLY A 184 5.88 12.29 23.21
C GLY A 184 5.37 13.69 22.82
N ARG A 185 6.19 14.52 22.15
CA ARG A 185 5.76 15.82 21.61
C ARG A 185 5.30 15.65 20.16
N PRO A 186 4.14 16.21 19.78
CA PRO A 186 3.69 16.17 18.38
C PRO A 186 4.72 16.86 17.48
N CYS A 187 5.12 16.20 16.42
CA CYS A 187 5.91 16.75 15.32
C CYS A 187 5.00 17.04 14.12
N ARG A 188 5.62 17.49 13.02
CA ARG A 188 4.91 17.70 11.77
C ARG A 188 4.37 16.35 11.25
N ASP A 189 3.10 16.34 10.85
CA ASP A 189 2.48 15.18 10.21
C ASP A 189 3.26 14.77 8.96
N VAL A 190 3.39 13.48 8.78
CA VAL A 190 4.01 12.85 7.60
C VAL A 190 2.93 12.21 6.72
N ALA A 191 3.33 11.69 5.55
CA ALA A 191 2.44 10.88 4.74
C ALA A 191 1.99 9.64 5.55
N ARG A 192 0.83 9.11 5.21
CA ARG A 192 0.25 7.92 5.85
C ARG A 192 0.16 6.75 4.88
N ILE A 193 -0.13 5.58 5.41
CA ILE A 193 -0.52 4.40 4.65
C ILE A 193 -2.00 4.52 4.28
N ASP A 194 -2.31 4.26 3.01
CA ASP A 194 -3.65 4.37 2.45
C ASP A 194 -4.35 3.02 2.32
N TRP A 195 -3.62 1.90 2.42
CA TRP A 195 -4.17 0.55 2.27
C TRP A 195 -3.24 -0.50 2.88
N VAL A 196 -3.83 -1.53 3.51
CA VAL A 196 -3.08 -2.64 4.10
C VAL A 196 -3.63 -3.97 3.58
N ILE A 197 -2.77 -4.76 2.95
CA ILE A 197 -3.04 -6.15 2.58
C ILE A 197 -2.39 -7.03 3.64
N VAL A 198 -3.11 -8.04 4.13
CA VAL A 198 -2.61 -8.97 5.14
C VAL A 198 -2.98 -10.40 4.79
N GLY A 199 -2.09 -11.34 5.11
CA GLY A 199 -2.36 -12.76 4.91
C GLY A 199 -1.25 -13.68 5.35
N GLY A 200 -1.62 -14.95 5.58
CA GLY A 200 -0.69 -16.02 5.89
C GLY A 200 -0.03 -16.61 4.65
N GLU A 201 1.03 -17.37 4.86
CA GLU A 201 1.76 -18.07 3.80
C GLU A 201 0.95 -19.26 3.26
N SER A 202 0.95 -19.44 1.94
CA SER A 202 0.29 -20.57 1.29
C SER A 202 1.29 -21.49 0.63
N GLY A 203 0.90 -22.79 0.50
CA GLY A 203 1.68 -23.81 -0.18
C GLY A 203 2.38 -24.80 0.74
N PRO A 204 3.13 -25.75 0.16
CA PRO A 204 3.89 -26.73 0.93
C PRO A 204 4.95 -26.07 1.80
N GLY A 205 5.03 -26.48 3.07
CA GLY A 205 6.01 -25.91 4.01
C GLY A 205 5.68 -24.52 4.54
N ALA A 206 4.44 -24.02 4.32
CA ALA A 206 3.99 -22.73 4.82
C ALA A 206 4.25 -22.57 6.33
N ARG A 207 4.76 -21.41 6.73
CA ARG A 207 4.95 -21.04 8.14
C ARG A 207 3.60 -20.77 8.79
N PRO A 208 3.46 -21.02 10.10
CA PRO A 208 2.23 -20.72 10.82
C PRO A 208 1.91 -19.22 10.79
N CYS A 209 0.62 -18.90 10.71
CA CYS A 209 0.10 -17.55 10.87
C CYS A 209 -0.97 -17.58 11.98
N ASP A 210 -0.73 -16.85 13.07
CA ASP A 210 -1.74 -16.68 14.11
C ASP A 210 -2.80 -15.68 13.62
N VAL A 211 -4.04 -16.10 13.54
CA VAL A 211 -5.14 -15.24 13.05
C VAL A 211 -5.38 -14.04 13.96
N ARG A 212 -4.93 -14.07 15.22
CA ARG A 212 -4.98 -12.91 16.11
C ARG A 212 -4.09 -11.77 15.61
N TRP A 213 -2.97 -12.09 14.96
CA TRP A 213 -2.11 -11.07 14.33
C TRP A 213 -2.82 -10.40 13.15
N VAL A 214 -3.54 -11.19 12.34
CA VAL A 214 -4.37 -10.66 11.24
C VAL A 214 -5.47 -9.77 11.78
N HIS A 215 -6.15 -10.21 12.84
CA HIS A 215 -7.20 -9.42 13.51
C HIS A 215 -6.65 -8.10 14.07
N ASP A 216 -5.50 -8.13 14.74
CA ASP A 216 -4.86 -6.93 15.29
C ASP A 216 -4.58 -5.89 14.20
N ILE A 217 -4.09 -6.31 13.01
CA ILE A 217 -3.87 -5.40 11.88
C ILE A 217 -5.20 -4.83 11.38
N VAL A 218 -6.23 -5.66 11.23
CA VAL A 218 -7.57 -5.22 10.80
C VAL A 218 -8.14 -4.17 11.76
N GLU A 219 -8.01 -4.39 13.07
CA GLU A 219 -8.49 -3.43 14.08
C GLU A 219 -7.68 -2.13 14.12
N GLN A 220 -6.35 -2.20 13.96
CA GLN A 220 -5.53 -1.00 13.81
C GLN A 220 -5.96 -0.16 12.59
N CYS A 221 -6.21 -0.83 11.45
CA CYS A 221 -6.67 -0.19 10.23
C CYS A 221 -8.07 0.43 10.42
N ARG A 222 -9.00 -0.31 11.05
CA ARG A 222 -10.35 0.18 11.33
C ARG A 222 -10.32 1.42 12.22
N ALA A 223 -9.56 1.38 13.30
CA ALA A 223 -9.43 2.50 14.23
C ALA A 223 -8.83 3.76 13.58
N ALA A 224 -8.01 3.59 12.54
CA ALA A 224 -7.40 4.69 11.79
C ALA A 224 -8.19 5.09 10.52
N GLY A 225 -9.29 4.40 10.21
CA GLY A 225 -10.05 4.63 8.97
C GLY A 225 -9.32 4.21 7.69
N VAL A 226 -8.32 3.33 7.80
CA VAL A 226 -7.53 2.83 6.66
C VAL A 226 -8.16 1.53 6.14
N PRO A 227 -8.42 1.40 4.83
CA PRO A 227 -8.91 0.16 4.24
C PRO A 227 -7.97 -1.01 4.49
N ALA A 228 -8.53 -2.18 4.86
CA ALA A 228 -7.79 -3.43 5.02
C ALA A 228 -8.30 -4.51 4.08
N PHE A 229 -7.40 -5.33 3.57
CA PHE A 229 -7.70 -6.46 2.69
C PHE A 229 -7.06 -7.74 3.23
N VAL A 230 -7.86 -8.58 3.85
CA VAL A 230 -7.41 -9.93 4.23
C VAL A 230 -7.47 -10.82 3.00
N LYS A 231 -6.31 -11.21 2.49
CA LYS A 231 -6.20 -11.98 1.26
C LYS A 231 -6.48 -13.46 1.49
N GLN A 232 -5.85 -14.01 2.51
CA GLN A 232 -5.98 -15.42 2.92
C GLN A 232 -5.40 -15.61 4.33
N LEU A 233 -5.84 -16.65 5.04
CA LEU A 233 -5.27 -16.99 6.36
C LEU A 233 -4.03 -17.89 6.26
N GLY A 234 -3.70 -18.35 5.04
CA GLY A 234 -2.56 -19.22 4.79
C GLY A 234 -2.89 -20.71 4.94
N SER A 235 -1.89 -21.55 4.64
CA SER A 235 -2.06 -23.02 4.72
C SER A 235 -1.88 -23.58 6.13
N ARG A 236 -1.40 -22.78 7.09
CA ARG A 236 -1.21 -23.16 8.50
C ARG A 236 -1.72 -22.06 9.44
N PRO A 237 -3.02 -21.72 9.39
CA PRO A 237 -3.57 -20.74 10.33
C PRO A 237 -3.65 -21.35 11.74
N LEU A 238 -3.24 -20.57 12.75
CA LEU A 238 -3.40 -20.90 14.17
C LEU A 238 -4.57 -20.09 14.73
N GLY A 239 -5.33 -20.67 15.68
CA GLY A 239 -6.44 -19.98 16.32
C GLY A 239 -7.76 -20.04 15.52
N VAL A 240 -7.87 -20.89 14.53
CA VAL A 240 -9.12 -21.23 13.84
C VAL A 240 -9.27 -22.74 13.68
N ARG A 241 -10.51 -23.20 13.49
CA ARG A 241 -10.77 -24.60 13.15
C ARG A 241 -10.18 -24.91 11.76
N SER A 242 -9.96 -26.20 11.50
CA SER A 242 -9.46 -26.65 10.18
C SER A 242 -10.32 -26.07 9.06
N LEU A 243 -9.69 -25.37 8.14
CA LEU A 243 -10.31 -24.81 6.95
C LEU A 243 -10.36 -25.87 5.84
N LYS A 244 -11.41 -25.86 5.02
CA LYS A 244 -11.55 -26.74 3.85
C LYS A 244 -10.66 -26.23 2.71
N ASP A 245 -10.61 -24.89 2.54
CA ASP A 245 -9.71 -24.28 1.57
C ASP A 245 -8.25 -24.35 2.07
N ARG A 246 -7.42 -25.08 1.32
CA ARG A 246 -6.00 -25.31 1.65
C ARG A 246 -5.16 -24.02 1.73
N LYS A 247 -5.60 -22.94 1.11
CA LYS A 247 -4.92 -21.62 1.16
C LYS A 247 -5.51 -20.71 2.23
N GLY A 248 -6.64 -21.14 2.83
CA GLY A 248 -7.39 -20.30 3.76
C GLY A 248 -7.96 -19.04 3.11
N GLY A 249 -8.34 -19.08 1.82
CA GLY A 249 -8.85 -17.94 1.06
C GLY A 249 -10.37 -17.81 1.05
N ASP A 250 -11.10 -18.84 1.51
CA ASP A 250 -12.56 -18.80 1.58
C ASP A 250 -13.02 -18.02 2.81
N MET A 251 -13.51 -16.80 2.57
CA MET A 251 -14.01 -15.92 3.64
C MET A 251 -15.19 -16.47 4.43
N SER A 252 -15.97 -17.42 3.86
CA SER A 252 -17.11 -18.02 4.56
C SER A 252 -16.66 -18.85 5.76
N GLU A 253 -15.44 -19.37 5.73
CA GLU A 253 -14.82 -20.16 6.79
C GLU A 253 -14.13 -19.30 7.88
N TRP A 254 -14.02 -17.97 7.66
CA TRP A 254 -13.30 -17.09 8.58
C TRP A 254 -14.21 -16.55 9.70
N PRO A 255 -13.64 -16.26 10.88
CA PRO A 255 -14.30 -15.43 11.87
C PRO A 255 -14.78 -14.11 11.25
N ALA A 256 -15.90 -13.58 11.69
CA ALA A 256 -16.50 -12.39 11.11
C ALA A 256 -15.57 -11.17 11.14
N GLY A 257 -14.79 -11.00 12.21
CA GLY A 257 -13.82 -9.92 12.37
C GLY A 257 -12.69 -9.90 11.34
N LEU A 258 -12.46 -11.03 10.63
CA LEU A 258 -11.42 -11.13 9.60
C LEU A 258 -11.94 -10.92 8.18
N ARG A 259 -13.26 -10.80 7.98
CA ARG A 259 -13.87 -10.71 6.64
C ARG A 259 -13.78 -9.32 6.04
N ALA A 260 -12.57 -8.75 6.00
CA ALA A 260 -12.29 -7.45 5.41
C ALA A 260 -11.63 -7.64 4.04
N ARG A 261 -12.24 -7.12 2.96
CA ARG A 261 -11.68 -7.09 1.60
C ARG A 261 -11.92 -5.73 0.95
N MET A 262 -11.43 -4.69 1.62
CA MET A 262 -11.58 -3.31 1.20
C MET A 262 -10.45 -2.91 0.25
N MET A 263 -10.77 -2.02 -0.69
CA MET A 263 -9.84 -1.45 -1.65
C MET A 263 -9.50 0.00 -1.28
N PRO A 264 -8.43 0.58 -1.82
CA PRO A 264 -8.15 2.00 -1.63
C PRO A 264 -9.35 2.87 -2.00
N GLY A 265 -9.75 3.76 -1.10
CA GLY A 265 -10.94 4.62 -1.25
C GLY A 265 -12.22 4.06 -0.62
N ASP A 266 -12.24 2.77 -0.24
CA ASP A 266 -13.36 2.24 0.53
C ASP A 266 -13.34 2.79 1.97
N THR A 267 -14.52 2.93 2.57
CA THR A 267 -14.69 3.33 3.97
C THR A 267 -15.24 2.19 4.80
N TRP A 268 -14.78 2.10 6.06
CA TRP A 268 -15.32 1.13 7.00
C TRP A 268 -16.82 1.37 7.21
N PRO A 269 -17.63 0.31 7.25
CA PRO A 269 -19.04 0.44 7.60
C PRO A 269 -19.18 1.11 8.96
N VAL A 270 -19.99 2.15 9.04
CA VAL A 270 -20.32 2.80 10.30
C VAL A 270 -21.13 1.83 11.15
N CYS A 271 -20.71 1.64 12.40
CA CYS A 271 -21.52 0.86 13.32
C CYS A 271 -22.89 1.55 13.53
N PRO A 272 -24.02 0.83 13.45
CA PRO A 272 -25.32 1.45 13.71
C PRO A 272 -25.42 2.17 15.07
N CYS A 273 -24.59 1.79 16.06
CA CYS A 273 -24.53 2.48 17.34
C CYS A 273 -23.87 3.86 17.32
N MET A 274 -23.21 4.23 16.18
CA MET A 274 -22.51 5.50 16.00
C MET A 274 -23.28 6.51 15.14
N THR A 275 -24.46 6.16 14.65
CA THR A 275 -25.22 7.01 13.69
C THR A 275 -25.90 8.21 14.35
N ASP A 276 -25.96 8.27 15.70
CA ASP A 276 -26.68 9.31 16.43
C ASP A 276 -25.79 10.22 17.29
N VAL A 277 -24.48 10.23 17.06
CA VAL A 277 -23.55 11.00 17.91
C VAL A 277 -22.77 11.98 17.04
N GLU A 278 -22.85 13.27 17.35
CA GLU A 278 -22.10 14.37 16.71
C GLU A 278 -20.58 14.27 16.90
N ASP A 279 -20.11 13.38 17.76
CA ASP A 279 -18.69 13.06 17.98
C ASP A 279 -18.48 11.53 17.93
N PRO A 280 -17.80 10.99 16.89
CA PRO A 280 -17.51 9.56 16.78
C PRO A 280 -16.40 9.15 17.75
N GLY A 281 -16.68 9.22 19.04
CA GLY A 281 -15.83 8.65 20.08
C GLY A 281 -15.69 7.12 19.95
N PRO A 282 -14.84 6.48 20.77
CA PRO A 282 -14.73 5.03 20.79
C PRO A 282 -16.09 4.39 21.05
N HIS A 283 -16.33 3.21 20.45
CA HIS A 283 -17.56 2.45 20.63
C HIS A 283 -18.03 2.47 22.09
N ILE A 284 -19.32 2.77 22.29
CA ILE A 284 -19.92 2.78 23.62
C ILE A 284 -19.82 1.38 24.24
N ASP A 285 -19.46 1.32 25.51
CA ASP A 285 -19.48 0.07 26.29
C ASP A 285 -20.85 -0.61 26.14
N GLY A 286 -20.85 -1.87 25.70
CA GLY A 286 -22.08 -2.62 25.44
C GLY A 286 -22.53 -2.67 23.98
N CYS A 287 -21.79 -2.11 23.02
CA CYS A 287 -22.07 -2.28 21.60
C CYS A 287 -22.08 -3.75 21.20
N GLY A 288 -23.23 -4.25 20.74
CA GLY A 288 -23.42 -5.65 20.35
C GLY A 288 -22.48 -6.13 19.24
N TYR A 289 -21.85 -5.22 18.49
CA TYR A 289 -20.83 -5.55 17.50
C TYR A 289 -19.52 -5.95 18.18
N LEU A 290 -19.00 -5.11 19.09
CA LEU A 290 -17.76 -5.41 19.82
C LEU A 290 -17.89 -6.65 20.71
N SER A 291 -19.05 -6.82 21.39
CA SER A 291 -19.31 -7.99 22.21
C SER A 291 -19.45 -9.27 21.40
N ARG A 292 -19.85 -9.21 20.12
CA ARG A 292 -19.86 -10.36 19.21
C ARG A 292 -18.44 -10.70 18.74
N VAL A 293 -17.68 -9.71 18.27
CA VAL A 293 -16.28 -9.90 17.85
C VAL A 293 -15.42 -10.42 19.01
N ALA A 294 -15.56 -9.83 20.20
CA ALA A 294 -14.83 -10.26 21.40
C ALA A 294 -15.18 -11.71 21.80
N ARG A 295 -16.46 -12.10 21.73
CA ARG A 295 -16.88 -13.49 21.98
C ARG A 295 -16.31 -14.45 20.94
N GLU A 296 -16.41 -14.13 19.65
CA GLU A 296 -15.85 -14.96 18.58
C GLU A 296 -14.34 -15.16 18.73
N MET A 297 -13.62 -14.11 19.23
CA MET A 297 -12.18 -14.18 19.50
C MET A 297 -11.84 -14.99 20.76
N GLN A 298 -12.70 -14.97 21.81
CA GLN A 298 -12.51 -15.77 23.01
C GLN A 298 -12.86 -17.27 22.80
N GLU A 299 -13.75 -17.56 21.86
CA GLU A 299 -14.16 -18.91 21.50
C GLU A 299 -13.22 -19.54 20.44
N MET A 300 -12.21 -18.83 19.98
CA MET A 300 -11.17 -19.40 19.12
C MET A 300 -10.27 -20.33 19.93
N PRO A 301 -10.04 -21.56 19.46
CA PRO A 301 -9.24 -22.55 20.15
C PRO A 301 -7.76 -22.18 20.24
#